data_6ab409ffd157719d89e0c860c4d8bfb6
#
_entry.id   6ab409ffd157719d89e0c860c4d8bfb6
#
_cell.length_a   1.000
_cell.length_b   1.000
_cell.length_c   1.000
_cell.angle_alpha   90.00
_cell.angle_beta   90.00
_cell.angle_gamma   90.00
#
_symmetry.space_group_name_H-M   'P 1'
#
loop_
_entity.id
_entity.type
_entity.pdbx_description
1 polymer ?
#
loop_
_entity_poly.entity_id
_entity_poly.type
_entity_poly.pdbx_seq_one_letter_code
_entity_poly.pdbx_strand_id
1 'polypeptide(L)'
;MTKESFIAFVNEKLNSGNDLTKDDVYEIGKKHRELPKSERSWAWVADLIHWKGTGESLRGFVLRRMKEEGLVDSPVDLNNEDSLVKKRAELYRERQQVRDEWSTYNRMMREDARIETFKEAIQDAARVQKPFKKVSYHGSTLVDVEAIAMLSDLHIGVEFDDFCNRYNLEIAKQRVSKYVDDVRRYCTLHKVKRLNVVNLGDLISGIIHTTIRLEQEFDVISQIMNASEILAGILNDLQDVAPEVVYRSCTDNHSRAVANKNEAVEKENFYRLIDWYVQERLKDTSIIFKNDNLSKEIGKFELLNGKKVMFAHGHNDNTNKVFQNFIGASEEYIHYVLLGHYHTEKVKNFQNLRVFINGSIVGTDDYAASKRYYTKPSQMLLVFDKDNVIHYSINLDI
;
A
#
# COMPACT_ATOMS: atom_id res chain seq x y z
N MET A 1 -15.64 -40.69 34.60
CA MET A 1 -16.15 -41.53 35.71
C MET A 1 -16.88 -42.74 35.13
N THR A 2 -16.67 -43.94 35.68
CA THR A 2 -17.46 -45.14 35.28
C THR A 2 -18.75 -45.25 36.08
N LYS A 3 -19.71 -46.05 35.59
CA LYS A 3 -20.99 -46.24 36.25
C LYS A 3 -20.84 -46.93 37.63
N GLU A 4 -19.88 -47.87 37.74
CA GLU A 4 -19.54 -48.57 39.03
C GLU A 4 -18.99 -47.58 40.05
N SER A 5 -18.08 -46.66 39.64
CA SER A 5 -17.54 -45.67 40.54
C SER A 5 -18.60 -44.61 40.97
N PHE A 6 -19.57 -44.31 40.09
CA PHE A 6 -20.67 -43.45 40.44
C PHE A 6 -21.62 -44.13 41.47
N ILE A 7 -21.97 -45.41 41.26
CA ILE A 7 -22.80 -46.18 42.22
C ILE A 7 -22.08 -46.27 43.59
N ALA A 8 -20.79 -46.54 43.63
CA ALA A 8 -20.03 -46.57 44.87
C ALA A 8 -20.09 -45.20 45.59
N PHE A 9 -19.95 -44.10 44.90
CA PHE A 9 -20.09 -42.75 45.46
C PHE A 9 -21.50 -42.46 46.01
N VAL A 10 -22.54 -42.87 45.29
CA VAL A 10 -23.94 -42.74 45.78
C VAL A 10 -24.18 -43.58 47.01
N ASN A 11 -23.71 -44.85 47.05
CA ASN A 11 -23.85 -45.75 48.19
C ASN A 11 -23.10 -45.23 49.42
N GLU A 12 -21.93 -44.62 49.28
CA GLU A 12 -21.22 -43.97 50.37
C GLU A 12 -22.06 -42.87 51.04
N LYS A 13 -22.75 -42.04 50.22
CA LYS A 13 -23.64 -41.00 50.71
C LYS A 13 -24.90 -41.57 51.37
N LEU A 14 -25.50 -42.63 50.82
CA LEU A 14 -26.67 -43.31 51.40
C LEU A 14 -26.37 -44.05 52.72
N ASN A 15 -25.18 -44.63 52.86
CA ASN A 15 -24.75 -45.36 54.04
C ASN A 15 -24.28 -44.50 55.23
N SER A 16 -24.29 -43.17 55.07
CA SER A 16 -23.89 -42.22 56.14
C SER A 16 -24.94 -42.12 57.29
N GLY A 17 -26.03 -42.88 57.23
CA GLY A 17 -26.98 -43.06 58.33
C GLY A 17 -28.04 -41.94 58.48
N ASN A 18 -28.02 -40.95 57.66
CA ASN A 18 -29.01 -39.86 57.60
C ASN A 18 -29.71 -39.81 56.25
N ASP A 19 -30.93 -39.28 56.17
CA ASP A 19 -31.60 -38.96 54.92
C ASP A 19 -30.72 -38.01 54.07
N LEU A 20 -30.66 -38.26 52.77
CA LEU A 20 -29.90 -37.39 51.83
C LEU A 20 -30.33 -35.93 51.94
N THR A 21 -29.42 -35.06 52.23
CA THR A 21 -29.67 -33.62 52.22
C THR A 21 -29.81 -33.09 50.80
N LYS A 22 -30.36 -31.89 50.64
CA LYS A 22 -30.42 -31.24 49.32
C LYS A 22 -29.01 -31.02 48.70
N ASP A 23 -27.99 -30.83 49.53
CA ASP A 23 -26.61 -30.70 49.10
C ASP A 23 -26.05 -32.01 48.59
N ASP A 24 -26.33 -33.13 49.26
CA ASP A 24 -25.93 -34.47 48.80
C ASP A 24 -26.59 -34.80 47.45
N VAL A 25 -27.87 -34.53 47.31
CA VAL A 25 -28.61 -34.73 46.06
C VAL A 25 -28.00 -33.89 44.92
N TYR A 26 -27.58 -32.69 45.25
CA TYR A 26 -26.96 -31.79 44.26
C TYR A 26 -25.54 -32.32 43.85
N GLU A 27 -24.72 -32.75 44.79
CA GLU A 27 -23.40 -33.35 44.53
C GLU A 27 -23.55 -34.64 43.68
N ILE A 28 -24.52 -35.49 43.99
CA ILE A 28 -24.82 -36.69 43.20
C ILE A 28 -25.19 -36.26 41.76
N GLY A 29 -26.01 -35.26 41.60
CA GLY A 29 -26.42 -34.75 40.28
C GLY A 29 -25.24 -34.16 39.48
N LYS A 30 -24.30 -33.47 40.13
CA LYS A 30 -23.07 -33.00 39.48
C LYS A 30 -22.22 -34.17 38.99
N LYS A 31 -21.98 -35.17 39.84
CA LYS A 31 -21.20 -36.36 39.51
C LYS A 31 -21.86 -37.18 38.40
N HIS A 32 -23.17 -37.30 38.36
CA HIS A 32 -23.91 -37.96 37.28
C HIS A 32 -23.56 -37.38 35.91
N ARG A 33 -23.29 -36.11 35.81
CA ARG A 33 -22.92 -35.46 34.54
C ARG A 33 -21.49 -35.80 34.08
N GLU A 34 -20.68 -36.43 34.92
CA GLU A 34 -19.35 -36.90 34.52
C GLU A 34 -19.41 -38.29 33.86
N LEU A 35 -20.56 -38.96 33.88
CA LEU A 35 -20.75 -40.21 33.16
C LEU A 35 -20.78 -40.01 31.65
N PRO A 36 -20.46 -41.02 30.83
CA PRO A 36 -20.66 -40.99 29.40
C PRO A 36 -22.12 -40.66 29.03
N LYS A 37 -22.37 -39.90 27.95
CA LYS A 37 -23.77 -39.50 27.57
C LYS A 37 -24.71 -40.67 27.39
N SER A 38 -24.21 -41.81 26.91
CA SER A 38 -24.98 -43.08 26.75
C SER A 38 -25.45 -43.72 28.04
N GLU A 39 -24.83 -43.37 29.18
CA GLU A 39 -25.08 -43.96 30.49
C GLU A 39 -25.84 -42.97 31.43
N ARG A 40 -26.13 -41.75 30.95
CA ARG A 40 -26.81 -40.72 31.74
C ARG A 40 -28.30 -40.90 31.70
N SER A 41 -28.89 -41.40 32.77
CA SER A 41 -30.34 -41.47 32.93
C SER A 41 -30.75 -40.84 34.27
N TRP A 42 -31.48 -39.73 34.18
CA TRP A 42 -32.02 -39.03 35.36
C TRP A 42 -33.11 -39.83 36.06
N ALA A 43 -33.88 -40.62 35.30
CA ALA A 43 -34.84 -41.55 35.88
C ALA A 43 -34.17 -42.58 36.74
N TRP A 44 -33.12 -43.25 36.25
CA TRP A 44 -32.33 -44.22 36.99
C TRP A 44 -31.67 -43.63 38.25
N VAL A 45 -31.13 -42.40 38.18
CA VAL A 45 -30.57 -41.75 39.37
C VAL A 45 -31.65 -41.41 40.40
N ALA A 46 -32.82 -40.92 39.95
CA ALA A 46 -33.93 -40.65 40.84
C ALA A 46 -34.38 -41.88 41.59
N ASP A 47 -34.46 -43.06 40.93
CA ASP A 47 -34.76 -44.33 41.55
C ASP A 47 -33.68 -44.75 42.53
N LEU A 48 -32.38 -44.60 42.14
CA LEU A 48 -31.25 -44.99 42.97
C LEU A 48 -31.17 -44.26 44.33
N ILE A 49 -31.56 -42.97 44.34
CA ILE A 49 -31.53 -42.13 45.55
C ILE A 49 -32.90 -41.98 46.23
N HIS A 50 -33.91 -42.71 45.79
CA HIS A 50 -35.28 -42.65 46.29
C HIS A 50 -35.86 -41.20 46.25
N TRP A 51 -35.59 -40.49 45.17
CA TRP A 51 -36.11 -39.13 44.98
C TRP A 51 -37.63 -39.05 44.95
N LYS A 52 -38.25 -38.16 45.75
CA LYS A 52 -39.71 -37.99 45.82
C LYS A 52 -40.27 -37.23 44.59
N GLY A 53 -39.93 -37.69 43.39
CA GLY A 53 -40.35 -37.05 42.14
C GLY A 53 -39.86 -37.81 40.93
N THR A 54 -40.03 -37.21 39.72
CA THR A 54 -39.54 -37.80 38.47
C THR A 54 -38.07 -37.50 38.23
N GLY A 55 -37.42 -38.25 37.37
CA GLY A 55 -36.06 -37.95 36.93
C GLY A 55 -35.91 -36.54 36.34
N GLU A 56 -36.95 -36.02 35.66
CA GLU A 56 -36.96 -34.65 35.17
C GLU A 56 -37.05 -33.62 36.30
N SER A 57 -37.76 -33.89 37.39
CA SER A 57 -37.80 -33.00 38.56
C SER A 57 -36.46 -32.95 39.26
N LEU A 58 -35.75 -34.08 39.34
CA LEU A 58 -34.37 -34.16 39.87
C LEU A 58 -33.39 -33.38 38.98
N ARG A 59 -33.47 -33.63 37.69
CA ARG A 59 -32.69 -32.85 36.69
C ARG A 59 -32.93 -31.35 36.83
N GLY A 60 -34.18 -30.93 36.93
CA GLY A 60 -34.53 -29.53 37.09
C GLY A 60 -33.97 -28.92 38.37
N PHE A 61 -33.98 -29.67 39.48
CA PHE A 61 -33.39 -29.23 40.73
C PHE A 61 -31.85 -29.01 40.61
N VAL A 62 -31.14 -29.98 40.05
CA VAL A 62 -29.69 -29.93 39.88
C VAL A 62 -29.28 -28.81 38.92
N LEU A 63 -29.94 -28.69 37.77
CA LEU A 63 -29.61 -27.65 36.77
C LEU A 63 -29.89 -26.25 37.26
N ARG A 64 -30.96 -26.04 38.06
CA ARG A 64 -31.25 -24.72 38.64
C ARG A 64 -30.14 -24.28 39.56
N ARG A 65 -29.67 -25.18 40.42
CA ARG A 65 -28.59 -24.89 41.37
C ARG A 65 -27.23 -24.67 40.68
N MET A 66 -26.92 -25.47 39.66
CA MET A 66 -25.74 -25.26 38.81
C MET A 66 -25.77 -23.91 38.10
N LYS A 67 -26.96 -23.43 37.73
CA LYS A 67 -27.12 -22.10 37.13
C LYS A 67 -26.83 -20.97 38.14
N GLU A 68 -27.34 -21.13 39.36
CA GLU A 68 -27.09 -20.20 40.48
C GLU A 68 -25.59 -20.11 40.80
N GLU A 69 -24.83 -21.22 40.62
CA GLU A 69 -23.38 -21.28 40.79
C GLU A 69 -22.60 -20.86 39.51
N GLY A 70 -23.29 -20.48 38.42
CA GLY A 70 -22.64 -20.08 37.16
C GLY A 70 -21.93 -21.20 36.39
N LEU A 71 -22.23 -22.48 36.73
CA LEU A 71 -21.62 -23.67 36.13
C LEU A 71 -22.30 -24.15 34.84
N VAL A 72 -23.44 -23.60 34.48
CA VAL A 72 -24.21 -23.94 33.28
C VAL A 72 -24.94 -22.69 32.79
N ASP A 73 -24.82 -22.39 31.49
CA ASP A 73 -25.59 -21.36 30.86
C ASP A 73 -27.09 -21.62 30.94
N SER A 74 -27.89 -20.58 31.06
CA SER A 74 -29.33 -20.71 31.04
C SER A 74 -29.78 -21.34 29.73
N PRO A 75 -30.52 -22.45 29.73
CA PRO A 75 -31.14 -22.95 28.51
C PRO A 75 -32.01 -21.83 27.92
N VAL A 76 -31.92 -21.62 26.61
CA VAL A 76 -32.88 -20.73 25.91
C VAL A 76 -34.26 -21.27 26.17
N ASP A 77 -35.07 -20.49 26.84
CA ASP A 77 -36.48 -20.87 27.07
C ASP A 77 -37.22 -20.68 25.74
N LEU A 78 -37.49 -21.81 25.06
CA LEU A 78 -38.18 -21.83 23.77
C LEU A 78 -39.64 -21.38 23.85
N ASN A 79 -40.19 -21.28 25.04
CA ASN A 79 -41.56 -20.80 25.29
C ASN A 79 -41.59 -19.30 25.66
N ASN A 80 -40.44 -18.67 25.81
CA ASN A 80 -40.34 -17.24 26.08
C ASN A 80 -39.98 -16.50 24.79
N GLU A 81 -40.90 -15.72 24.27
CA GLU A 81 -40.77 -14.96 23.01
C GLU A 81 -39.59 -14.00 23.04
N ASP A 82 -39.31 -13.32 24.16
CA ASP A 82 -38.19 -12.43 24.36
C ASP A 82 -36.81 -13.16 24.30
N SER A 83 -36.75 -14.38 24.83
CA SER A 83 -35.54 -15.22 24.79
C SER A 83 -35.22 -15.67 23.36
N LEU A 84 -36.26 -16.02 22.59
CA LEU A 84 -36.12 -16.38 21.18
C LEU A 84 -35.70 -15.20 20.32
N VAL A 85 -36.26 -14.01 20.58
CA VAL A 85 -35.91 -12.78 19.86
C VAL A 85 -34.42 -12.41 20.11
N LYS A 86 -33.96 -12.47 21.36
CA LYS A 86 -32.55 -12.24 21.70
C LYS A 86 -31.62 -13.21 21.00
N LYS A 87 -31.94 -14.51 21.03
CA LYS A 87 -31.13 -15.54 20.38
C LYS A 87 -31.07 -15.40 18.87
N ARG A 88 -32.19 -15.01 18.23
CA ARG A 88 -32.22 -14.68 16.80
C ARG A 88 -31.36 -13.47 16.47
N ALA A 89 -31.36 -12.43 17.33
CA ALA A 89 -30.55 -11.26 17.15
C ALA A 89 -29.05 -11.58 17.28
N GLU A 90 -28.63 -12.43 18.22
CA GLU A 90 -27.26 -12.92 18.36
C GLU A 90 -26.81 -13.69 17.11
N LEU A 91 -27.59 -14.67 16.67
CA LEU A 91 -27.29 -15.46 15.46
C LEU A 91 -27.24 -14.60 14.19
N TYR A 92 -28.08 -13.56 14.13
CA TYR A 92 -28.02 -12.62 13.01
C TYR A 92 -26.71 -11.82 13.01
N ARG A 93 -26.27 -11.33 14.19
CA ARG A 93 -24.96 -10.63 14.33
C ARG A 93 -23.80 -11.54 13.97
N GLU A 94 -23.77 -12.76 14.47
CA GLU A 94 -22.72 -13.75 14.13
C GLU A 94 -22.68 -14.01 12.61
N ARG A 95 -23.84 -14.17 11.97
CA ARG A 95 -23.90 -14.35 10.50
C ARG A 95 -23.41 -13.13 9.74
N GLN A 96 -23.69 -11.93 10.21
CA GLN A 96 -23.15 -10.72 9.58
C GLN A 96 -21.64 -10.64 9.74
N GLN A 97 -21.09 -10.91 10.92
CA GLN A 97 -19.65 -10.93 11.15
C GLN A 97 -18.94 -11.93 10.22
N VAL A 98 -19.45 -13.17 10.14
CA VAL A 98 -18.90 -14.18 9.22
C VAL A 98 -18.99 -13.74 7.77
N ARG A 99 -20.07 -13.08 7.35
CA ARG A 99 -20.22 -12.55 5.99
C ARG A 99 -19.19 -11.44 5.70
N ASP A 100 -18.97 -10.54 6.66
CA ASP A 100 -18.02 -9.44 6.52
C ASP A 100 -16.57 -9.97 6.46
N GLU A 101 -16.24 -10.96 7.29
CA GLU A 101 -14.95 -11.67 7.25
C GLU A 101 -14.74 -12.37 5.91
N TRP A 102 -15.73 -13.10 5.40
CA TRP A 102 -15.70 -13.75 4.09
C TRP A 102 -15.55 -12.75 2.94
N SER A 103 -16.25 -11.61 3.02
CA SER A 103 -16.12 -10.54 2.03
C SER A 103 -14.70 -9.98 2.00
N THR A 104 -14.13 -9.74 3.18
CA THR A 104 -12.77 -9.24 3.33
C THR A 104 -11.75 -10.25 2.82
N TYR A 105 -11.87 -11.52 3.20
CA TYR A 105 -11.02 -12.61 2.73
C TYR A 105 -11.06 -12.77 1.19
N ASN A 106 -12.27 -12.79 0.61
CA ASN A 106 -12.42 -12.89 -0.84
C ASN A 106 -11.84 -11.67 -1.58
N ARG A 107 -11.90 -10.48 -0.98
CA ARG A 107 -11.25 -9.29 -1.54
C ARG A 107 -9.73 -9.45 -1.56
N MET A 108 -9.14 -9.85 -0.43
CA MET A 108 -7.69 -10.10 -0.34
C MET A 108 -7.23 -11.16 -1.35
N MET A 109 -7.94 -12.28 -1.47
CA MET A 109 -7.61 -13.33 -2.45
C MET A 109 -7.68 -12.85 -3.90
N ARG A 110 -8.63 -11.96 -4.23
CA ARG A 110 -8.72 -11.37 -5.58
C ARG A 110 -7.59 -10.38 -5.84
N GLU A 111 -7.17 -9.63 -4.83
CA GLU A 111 -6.04 -8.69 -4.92
C GLU A 111 -4.73 -9.44 -5.12
N ASP A 112 -4.47 -10.50 -4.35
CA ASP A 112 -3.30 -11.36 -4.51
C ASP A 112 -3.25 -12.00 -5.91
N ALA A 113 -4.37 -12.53 -6.41
CA ALA A 113 -4.44 -13.11 -7.74
C ALA A 113 -4.17 -12.07 -8.85
N ARG A 114 -4.63 -10.82 -8.68
CA ARG A 114 -4.31 -9.72 -9.61
C ARG A 114 -2.83 -9.39 -9.62
N ILE A 115 -2.20 -9.29 -8.46
CA ILE A 115 -0.77 -8.97 -8.35
C ILE A 115 0.07 -10.05 -9.05
N GLU A 116 -0.27 -11.33 -8.88
CA GLU A 116 0.45 -12.41 -9.55
C GLU A 116 0.25 -12.36 -11.08
N THR A 117 -0.97 -12.11 -11.56
CA THR A 117 -1.25 -11.91 -12.99
C THR A 117 -0.46 -10.70 -13.54
N PHE A 118 -0.36 -9.59 -12.81
CA PHE A 118 0.44 -8.44 -13.22
C PHE A 118 1.92 -8.79 -13.35
N LYS A 119 2.46 -9.50 -12.37
CA LYS A 119 3.86 -9.93 -12.38
C LYS A 119 4.18 -10.82 -13.57
N GLU A 120 3.34 -11.81 -13.87
CA GLU A 120 3.49 -12.68 -15.04
C GLU A 120 3.47 -11.87 -16.34
N ALA A 121 2.50 -10.97 -16.52
CA ALA A 121 2.38 -10.15 -17.71
C ALA A 121 3.60 -9.24 -17.93
N ILE A 122 4.12 -8.63 -16.86
CA ILE A 122 5.32 -7.77 -16.92
C ILE A 122 6.56 -8.61 -17.21
N GLN A 123 6.69 -9.82 -16.65
CA GLN A 123 7.81 -10.72 -16.94
C GLN A 123 7.82 -11.15 -18.40
N ASP A 124 6.65 -11.47 -18.96
CA ASP A 124 6.54 -11.88 -20.36
C ASP A 124 6.84 -10.71 -21.31
N ALA A 125 6.37 -9.50 -20.99
CA ALA A 125 6.73 -8.29 -21.73
C ALA A 125 8.24 -8.03 -21.72
N ALA A 126 8.89 -8.20 -20.58
CA ALA A 126 10.34 -8.01 -20.43
C ALA A 126 11.15 -9.01 -21.29
N ARG A 127 10.69 -10.27 -21.43
CA ARG A 127 11.39 -11.31 -22.19
C ARG A 127 11.45 -11.03 -23.69
N VAL A 128 10.50 -10.28 -24.22
CA VAL A 128 10.40 -9.98 -25.66
C VAL A 128 11.29 -8.80 -26.06
N GLN A 129 11.69 -7.96 -25.13
CA GLN A 129 12.44 -6.75 -25.40
C GLN A 129 13.94 -7.02 -25.66
N LYS A 130 14.51 -6.31 -26.64
CA LYS A 130 15.97 -6.37 -26.89
C LYS A 130 16.73 -5.82 -25.69
N PRO A 131 17.83 -6.47 -25.25
CA PRO A 131 18.62 -5.99 -24.12
C PRO A 131 19.28 -4.65 -24.45
N PHE A 132 19.26 -3.74 -23.51
CA PHE A 132 20.08 -2.54 -23.55
C PHE A 132 21.54 -2.91 -23.31
N LYS A 133 22.44 -2.12 -23.88
CA LYS A 133 23.89 -2.35 -23.78
C LYS A 133 24.57 -1.13 -23.17
N LYS A 134 25.68 -1.38 -22.48
CA LYS A 134 26.52 -0.34 -21.95
C LYS A 134 27.06 0.56 -23.07
N VAL A 135 26.89 1.87 -22.91
CA VAL A 135 27.49 2.90 -23.76
C VAL A 135 28.48 3.70 -22.90
N SER A 136 29.66 3.99 -23.47
CA SER A 136 30.71 4.71 -22.76
C SER A 136 30.58 6.21 -23.00
N TYR A 137 30.83 7.00 -21.96
CA TYR A 137 30.97 8.45 -22.07
C TYR A 137 32.24 8.83 -22.82
N HIS A 138 32.14 9.74 -23.78
CA HIS A 138 33.26 10.21 -24.61
C HIS A 138 33.51 11.74 -24.54
N GLY A 139 32.83 12.44 -23.64
CA GLY A 139 32.96 13.89 -23.49
C GLY A 139 34.08 14.33 -22.54
N SER A 140 34.20 15.64 -22.36
CA SER A 140 35.03 16.27 -21.33
C SER A 140 34.15 16.75 -20.16
N THR A 141 34.69 16.73 -18.95
CA THR A 141 34.01 17.20 -17.73
C THR A 141 34.71 18.34 -17.06
N LEU A 142 33.95 19.18 -16.35
CA LEU A 142 34.51 20.10 -15.36
C LEU A 142 34.50 19.40 -13.98
N VAL A 143 35.46 19.81 -13.14
CA VAL A 143 35.50 19.31 -11.77
C VAL A 143 34.27 19.82 -11.03
N ASP A 144 33.55 18.91 -10.37
CA ASP A 144 32.45 19.18 -9.44
C ASP A 144 31.20 19.85 -10.04
N VAL A 145 31.03 19.82 -11.37
CA VAL A 145 29.73 20.16 -11.97
C VAL A 145 28.83 18.93 -11.96
N GLU A 146 27.66 19.08 -11.33
CA GLU A 146 26.66 18.03 -11.17
C GLU A 146 25.30 18.53 -11.66
N ALA A 147 24.48 17.63 -12.19
CA ALA A 147 23.14 17.96 -12.61
C ALA A 147 22.10 17.04 -11.98
N ILE A 148 20.87 17.54 -11.84
CA ILE A 148 19.69 16.78 -11.46
C ILE A 148 18.63 16.96 -12.56
N ALA A 149 18.33 15.88 -13.27
CA ALA A 149 17.20 15.80 -14.17
C ALA A 149 15.97 15.33 -13.36
N MET A 150 15.01 16.22 -13.14
CA MET A 150 13.77 15.90 -12.46
C MET A 150 12.80 15.28 -13.44
N LEU A 151 12.17 14.18 -13.06
CA LEU A 151 11.17 13.48 -13.87
C LEU A 151 9.96 13.17 -12.99
N SER A 152 8.76 13.61 -13.40
CA SER A 152 7.52 13.35 -12.67
C SER A 152 6.28 13.57 -13.55
N ASP A 153 5.15 13.06 -13.08
CA ASP A 153 3.83 13.41 -13.57
C ASP A 153 3.68 13.14 -15.08
N LEU A 154 4.07 11.91 -15.49
CA LEU A 154 3.89 11.42 -16.86
C LEU A 154 2.46 10.98 -17.12
N HIS A 155 1.80 10.41 -16.10
CA HIS A 155 0.44 9.89 -16.16
C HIS A 155 0.13 9.07 -17.42
N ILE A 156 1.02 8.12 -17.75
CA ILE A 156 0.82 7.21 -18.88
C ILE A 156 -0.51 6.48 -18.72
N GLY A 157 -1.34 6.54 -19.76
CA GLY A 157 -2.70 5.99 -19.78
C GLY A 157 -3.79 7.07 -19.84
N VAL A 158 -3.49 8.32 -19.53
CA VAL A 158 -4.43 9.43 -19.76
C VAL A 158 -4.48 9.75 -21.26
N GLU A 159 -5.70 9.92 -21.79
CA GLU A 159 -5.94 10.40 -23.15
C GLU A 159 -6.98 11.52 -23.12
N PHE A 160 -6.66 12.66 -23.74
CA PHE A 160 -7.59 13.75 -23.97
C PHE A 160 -7.15 14.59 -25.17
N ASP A 161 -8.14 15.26 -25.76
CA ASP A 161 -7.97 16.22 -26.87
C ASP A 161 -8.91 17.41 -26.62
N ASP A 162 -8.39 18.48 -26.03
CA ASP A 162 -9.14 19.68 -25.69
C ASP A 162 -8.54 20.92 -26.40
N PHE A 163 -9.24 22.04 -26.36
CA PHE A 163 -8.85 23.29 -27.01
C PHE A 163 -7.48 23.83 -26.57
N CYS A 164 -7.03 23.50 -25.37
CA CYS A 164 -5.79 24.02 -24.77
C CYS A 164 -4.63 23.04 -24.76
N ASN A 165 -4.88 21.72 -24.91
CA ASN A 165 -3.85 20.70 -24.85
C ASN A 165 -4.36 19.36 -25.40
N ARG A 166 -3.44 18.57 -25.91
CA ARG A 166 -3.67 17.19 -26.34
C ARG A 166 -2.65 16.29 -25.68
N TYR A 167 -3.07 15.12 -25.22
CA TYR A 167 -2.19 14.13 -24.60
C TYR A 167 -2.65 12.70 -24.87
N ASN A 168 -1.72 11.85 -25.20
CA ASN A 168 -1.83 10.40 -25.34
C ASN A 168 -0.43 9.76 -25.27
N LEU A 169 -0.32 8.46 -25.41
CA LEU A 169 0.95 7.75 -25.32
C LEU A 169 1.99 8.24 -26.35
N GLU A 170 1.56 8.54 -27.57
CA GLU A 170 2.49 8.99 -28.62
C GLU A 170 3.04 10.39 -28.33
N ILE A 171 2.18 11.31 -27.89
CA ILE A 171 2.60 12.65 -27.44
C ILE A 171 3.52 12.55 -26.22
N ALA A 172 3.21 11.65 -25.27
CA ALA A 172 4.09 11.41 -24.12
C ALA A 172 5.50 11.01 -24.56
N LYS A 173 5.63 10.08 -25.52
CA LYS A 173 6.93 9.67 -26.06
C LYS A 173 7.68 10.81 -26.76
N GLN A 174 6.97 11.63 -27.55
CA GLN A 174 7.57 12.79 -28.21
C GLN A 174 8.08 13.82 -27.19
N ARG A 175 7.30 14.14 -26.18
CA ARG A 175 7.69 15.04 -25.08
C ARG A 175 8.87 14.50 -24.29
N VAL A 176 8.89 13.20 -23.99
CA VAL A 176 10.00 12.52 -23.35
C VAL A 176 11.27 12.58 -24.21
N SER A 177 11.18 12.31 -25.52
CA SER A 177 12.33 12.43 -26.43
C SER A 177 12.92 13.83 -26.41
N LYS A 178 12.06 14.86 -26.51
CA LYS A 178 12.50 16.27 -26.40
C LYS A 178 13.17 16.57 -25.07
N TYR A 179 12.61 16.04 -23.95
CA TYR A 179 13.22 16.20 -22.63
C TYR A 179 14.62 15.60 -22.58
N VAL A 180 14.80 14.38 -23.05
CA VAL A 180 16.09 13.69 -23.10
C VAL A 180 17.10 14.46 -23.95
N ASP A 181 16.70 14.97 -25.11
CA ASP A 181 17.55 15.76 -26.00
C ASP A 181 18.02 17.06 -25.33
N ASP A 182 17.11 17.74 -24.63
CA ASP A 182 17.44 18.98 -23.91
C ASP A 182 18.34 18.71 -22.70
N VAL A 183 18.09 17.64 -21.93
CA VAL A 183 18.98 17.22 -20.83
C VAL A 183 20.37 16.91 -21.37
N ARG A 184 20.47 16.15 -22.46
CA ARG A 184 21.75 15.83 -23.13
C ARG A 184 22.49 17.11 -23.55
N ARG A 185 21.78 18.04 -24.19
CA ARG A 185 22.33 19.33 -24.64
C ARG A 185 22.91 20.14 -23.49
N TYR A 186 22.15 20.29 -22.39
CA TYR A 186 22.60 21.07 -21.24
C TYR A 186 23.72 20.37 -20.45
N CYS A 187 23.64 19.05 -20.28
CA CYS A 187 24.76 18.32 -19.65
C CYS A 187 26.05 18.45 -20.42
N THR A 188 26.03 18.42 -21.76
CA THR A 188 27.16 18.63 -22.63
C THR A 188 27.70 20.08 -22.52
N LEU A 189 26.77 21.08 -22.56
CA LEU A 189 27.12 22.51 -22.44
C LEU A 189 27.87 22.80 -21.13
N HIS A 190 27.38 22.23 -20.02
CA HIS A 190 27.97 22.44 -18.70
C HIS A 190 29.08 21.45 -18.35
N LYS A 191 29.41 20.50 -19.25
CA LYS A 191 30.42 19.47 -19.02
C LYS A 191 30.20 18.72 -17.71
N VAL A 192 28.96 18.26 -17.50
CA VAL A 192 28.50 17.61 -16.27
C VAL A 192 29.32 16.34 -15.99
N LYS A 193 29.80 16.19 -14.75
CA LYS A 193 30.54 15.02 -14.26
C LYS A 193 29.58 13.92 -13.74
N ARG A 194 28.50 14.31 -13.06
CA ARG A 194 27.48 13.41 -12.54
C ARG A 194 26.10 13.95 -12.89
N LEU A 195 25.28 13.09 -13.51
CA LEU A 195 23.85 13.33 -13.70
C LEU A 195 23.04 12.47 -12.73
N ASN A 196 22.25 13.09 -11.87
CA ASN A 196 21.22 12.41 -11.08
C ASN A 196 19.89 12.50 -11.82
N VAL A 197 19.32 11.39 -12.23
CA VAL A 197 17.94 11.32 -12.71
C VAL A 197 17.06 10.98 -11.52
N VAL A 198 16.23 11.94 -11.09
CA VAL A 198 15.38 11.80 -9.91
C VAL A 198 13.93 11.68 -10.37
N ASN A 199 13.41 10.45 -10.29
CA ASN A 199 12.01 10.14 -10.55
C ASN A 199 11.19 10.45 -9.29
N LEU A 200 10.33 11.47 -9.40
CA LEU A 200 9.47 11.96 -8.33
C LEU A 200 8.07 11.35 -8.38
N GLY A 201 7.83 10.35 -9.24
CA GLY A 201 6.57 9.59 -9.27
C GLY A 201 5.53 10.06 -10.27
N ASP A 202 4.32 9.51 -10.15
CA ASP A 202 3.16 9.68 -11.03
C ASP A 202 3.48 9.37 -12.50
N LEU A 203 4.19 8.24 -12.71
CA LEU A 203 4.50 7.73 -14.05
C LEU A 203 3.28 7.18 -14.76
N ILE A 204 2.32 6.61 -14.01
CA ILE A 204 1.06 6.06 -14.53
C ILE A 204 -0.12 6.88 -14.05
N SER A 205 -1.21 6.85 -14.80
CA SER A 205 -2.50 7.41 -14.38
C SER A 205 -3.14 6.60 -13.26
N GLY A 206 -2.86 5.29 -13.22
CA GLY A 206 -3.29 4.39 -12.17
C GLY A 206 -4.81 4.14 -12.15
N ILE A 207 -5.31 3.78 -10.97
CA ILE A 207 -6.73 3.39 -10.78
C ILE A 207 -7.46 4.24 -9.73
N ILE A 208 -6.83 5.30 -9.22
CA ILE A 208 -7.31 6.03 -8.03
C ILE A 208 -8.52 6.95 -8.30
N HIS A 209 -8.71 7.39 -9.53
CA HIS A 209 -9.81 8.27 -9.92
C HIS A 209 -10.77 7.57 -10.88
N THR A 210 -12.03 7.42 -10.48
CA THR A 210 -13.05 6.72 -11.29
C THR A 210 -13.33 7.44 -12.61
N THR A 211 -13.36 8.76 -12.63
CA THR A 211 -13.59 9.58 -13.83
C THR A 211 -12.47 9.41 -14.84
N ILE A 212 -11.21 9.56 -14.41
CA ILE A 212 -10.04 9.36 -15.26
C ILE A 212 -10.00 7.94 -15.80
N ARG A 213 -10.38 6.95 -14.98
CA ARG A 213 -10.39 5.54 -15.37
C ARG A 213 -11.34 5.20 -16.50
N LEU A 214 -12.42 5.97 -16.67
CA LEU A 214 -13.36 5.81 -17.79
C LEU A 214 -12.82 6.38 -19.10
N GLU A 215 -11.88 7.29 -19.04
CA GLU A 215 -11.27 8.02 -20.16
C GLU A 215 -9.83 7.55 -20.45
N GLN A 216 -9.39 6.44 -19.84
CA GLN A 216 -8.05 5.89 -20.04
C GLN A 216 -7.94 5.16 -21.37
N GLU A 217 -6.88 5.44 -22.10
CA GLU A 217 -6.47 4.70 -23.31
C GLU A 217 -6.16 3.22 -23.02
N PHE A 218 -5.62 2.94 -21.81
CA PHE A 218 -5.11 1.62 -21.43
C PHE A 218 -5.57 1.19 -20.04
N ASP A 219 -5.73 -0.12 -19.86
CA ASP A 219 -5.80 -0.72 -18.53
C ASP A 219 -4.50 -0.50 -17.74
N VAL A 220 -4.56 -0.68 -16.42
CA VAL A 220 -3.42 -0.38 -15.52
C VAL A 220 -2.18 -1.25 -15.81
N ILE A 221 -2.36 -2.47 -16.34
CA ILE A 221 -1.23 -3.34 -16.69
C ILE A 221 -0.47 -2.74 -17.87
N SER A 222 -1.21 -2.35 -18.90
CA SER A 222 -0.66 -1.70 -20.10
C SER A 222 0.01 -0.36 -19.76
N GLN A 223 -0.55 0.39 -18.80
CA GLN A 223 0.08 1.60 -18.28
C GLN A 223 1.44 1.31 -17.64
N ILE A 224 1.52 0.29 -16.77
CA ILE A 224 2.76 -0.13 -16.09
C ILE A 224 3.80 -0.55 -17.12
N MET A 225 3.41 -1.36 -18.11
CA MET A 225 4.31 -1.83 -19.17
C MET A 225 4.88 -0.67 -19.98
N ASN A 226 4.02 0.24 -20.45
CA ASN A 226 4.44 1.40 -21.24
C ASN A 226 5.31 2.37 -20.43
N ALA A 227 4.91 2.70 -19.19
CA ALA A 227 5.67 3.58 -18.31
C ALA A 227 7.06 3.00 -17.98
N SER A 228 7.14 1.69 -17.76
CA SER A 228 8.40 1.00 -17.49
C SER A 228 9.36 1.05 -18.68
N GLU A 229 8.89 0.80 -19.90
CA GLU A 229 9.71 0.88 -21.11
C GLU A 229 10.11 2.33 -21.43
N ILE A 230 9.21 3.31 -21.22
CA ILE A 230 9.53 4.73 -21.39
C ILE A 230 10.64 5.14 -20.41
N LEU A 231 10.51 4.80 -19.13
CA LEU A 231 11.53 5.13 -18.13
C LEU A 231 12.87 4.43 -18.41
N ALA A 232 12.82 3.15 -18.78
CA ALA A 232 14.02 2.42 -19.18
C ALA A 232 14.69 3.05 -20.42
N GLY A 233 13.90 3.51 -21.39
CA GLY A 233 14.37 4.23 -22.58
C GLY A 233 15.04 5.55 -22.21
N ILE A 234 14.43 6.38 -21.35
CA ILE A 234 15.00 7.63 -20.84
C ILE A 234 16.38 7.39 -20.25
N LEU A 235 16.48 6.42 -19.33
CA LEU A 235 17.74 6.12 -18.66
C LEU A 235 18.79 5.55 -19.61
N ASN A 236 18.39 4.66 -20.52
CA ASN A 236 19.27 4.15 -21.55
C ASN A 236 19.85 5.29 -22.42
N ASP A 237 19.01 6.22 -22.83
CA ASP A 237 19.42 7.32 -23.70
C ASP A 237 20.26 8.37 -22.96
N LEU A 238 20.16 8.43 -21.64
CA LEU A 238 20.97 9.33 -20.81
C LEU A 238 22.25 8.69 -20.25
N GLN A 239 22.49 7.38 -20.45
CA GLN A 239 23.63 6.68 -19.82
C GLN A 239 25.02 7.19 -20.20
N ASP A 240 25.14 7.89 -21.33
CA ASP A 240 26.40 8.41 -21.88
C ASP A 240 26.54 9.94 -21.85
N VAL A 241 25.61 10.64 -21.17
CA VAL A 241 25.65 12.12 -21.10
C VAL A 241 26.64 12.65 -20.08
N ALA A 242 27.05 11.81 -19.14
CA ALA A 242 28.04 12.11 -18.09
C ALA A 242 28.84 10.85 -17.73
N PRO A 243 30.03 10.96 -17.14
CA PRO A 243 30.79 9.81 -16.64
C PRO A 243 30.03 8.98 -15.62
N GLU A 244 29.18 9.59 -14.82
CA GLU A 244 28.38 8.97 -13.80
C GLU A 244 26.92 9.40 -13.97
N VAL A 245 26.03 8.42 -14.20
CA VAL A 245 24.58 8.63 -14.27
C VAL A 245 23.94 7.80 -13.18
N VAL A 246 23.25 8.48 -12.26
CA VAL A 246 22.66 7.89 -11.06
C VAL A 246 21.17 8.05 -11.11
N TYR A 247 20.44 6.94 -10.98
CA TYR A 247 18.99 6.95 -10.88
C TYR A 247 18.55 6.84 -9.43
N ARG A 248 17.56 7.67 -9.07
CA ARG A 248 16.86 7.67 -7.78
C ARG A 248 15.37 7.86 -7.99
N SER A 249 14.59 7.39 -7.03
CA SER A 249 13.13 7.39 -7.16
C SER A 249 12.43 7.38 -5.80
N CYS A 250 11.19 7.83 -5.78
CA CYS A 250 10.28 7.73 -4.63
C CYS A 250 8.91 7.24 -5.07
N THR A 251 8.11 6.76 -4.11
CA THR A 251 6.72 6.35 -4.36
C THR A 251 5.80 7.56 -4.51
N ASP A 252 4.64 7.34 -5.12
CA ASP A 252 3.64 8.35 -5.45
C ASP A 252 2.22 7.90 -5.05
N ASN A 253 1.20 8.73 -5.36
CA ASN A 253 -0.18 8.42 -5.05
C ASN A 253 -0.93 7.71 -6.19
N HIS A 254 -0.55 7.89 -7.45
CA HIS A 254 -1.23 7.27 -8.59
C HIS A 254 -0.89 5.79 -8.76
N SER A 255 0.26 5.36 -8.28
CA SER A 255 0.70 3.95 -8.32
C SER A 255 0.09 3.06 -7.24
N ARG A 256 -0.87 3.53 -6.44
CA ARG A 256 -1.56 2.70 -5.43
C ARG A 256 -2.33 1.57 -6.09
N ALA A 257 -2.23 0.35 -5.53
CA ALA A 257 -2.94 -0.82 -6.02
C ALA A 257 -4.46 -0.79 -5.73
N VAL A 258 -4.91 0.11 -4.84
CA VAL A 258 -6.32 0.31 -4.47
C VAL A 258 -6.70 1.79 -4.57
N ALA A 259 -7.92 2.07 -5.02
CA ALA A 259 -8.41 3.44 -5.19
C ALA A 259 -8.61 4.17 -3.85
N ASN A 260 -9.08 3.48 -2.82
CA ASN A 260 -9.32 4.07 -1.51
C ASN A 260 -8.00 4.27 -0.75
N LYS A 261 -7.64 5.53 -0.48
CA LYS A 261 -6.42 5.89 0.26
C LYS A 261 -6.32 5.24 1.64
N ASN A 262 -7.44 5.07 2.34
CA ASN A 262 -7.45 4.50 3.69
C ASN A 262 -7.26 2.97 3.71
N GLU A 263 -7.40 2.31 2.56
CA GLU A 263 -7.21 0.87 2.38
C GLU A 263 -5.86 0.57 1.72
N ALA A 264 -5.14 1.60 1.29
CA ALA A 264 -3.87 1.46 0.60
C ALA A 264 -2.78 0.96 1.56
N VAL A 265 -2.14 -0.13 1.19
CA VAL A 265 -0.97 -0.66 1.88
C VAL A 265 0.27 -0.18 1.15
N GLU A 266 1.17 0.51 1.83
CA GLU A 266 2.39 1.09 1.24
C GLU A 266 3.25 0.07 0.47
N LYS A 267 3.22 -1.20 0.89
CA LYS A 267 3.94 -2.29 0.21
C LYS A 267 3.30 -2.72 -1.10
N GLU A 268 2.02 -2.43 -1.30
CA GLU A 268 1.21 -2.79 -2.47
C GLU A 268 1.10 -1.59 -3.41
N ASN A 269 2.22 -1.18 -3.97
CA ASN A 269 2.31 -0.03 -4.86
C ASN A 269 2.93 -0.47 -6.20
N PHE A 270 2.27 -0.15 -7.31
CA PHE A 270 2.71 -0.51 -8.67
C PHE A 270 4.07 0.09 -9.03
N TYR A 271 4.45 1.19 -8.41
CA TYR A 271 5.78 1.76 -8.53
C TYR A 271 6.89 0.73 -8.32
N ARG A 272 6.73 -0.20 -7.38
CA ARG A 272 7.71 -1.26 -7.11
C ARG A 272 7.92 -2.21 -8.30
N LEU A 273 6.87 -2.44 -9.11
CA LEU A 273 6.96 -3.26 -10.32
C LEU A 273 7.72 -2.50 -11.41
N ILE A 274 7.41 -1.22 -11.58
CA ILE A 274 8.11 -0.35 -12.54
C ILE A 274 9.59 -0.27 -12.19
N ASP A 275 9.92 0.03 -10.94
CA ASP A 275 11.30 0.16 -10.47
C ASP A 275 12.10 -1.15 -10.62
N TRP A 276 11.50 -2.29 -10.22
CA TRP A 276 12.11 -3.59 -10.43
C TRP A 276 12.36 -3.91 -11.91
N TYR A 277 11.35 -3.64 -12.76
CA TYR A 277 11.48 -3.87 -14.20
C TYR A 277 12.63 -3.04 -14.79
N VAL A 278 12.68 -1.76 -14.48
CA VAL A 278 13.69 -0.84 -15.01
C VAL A 278 15.10 -1.25 -14.57
N GLN A 279 15.27 -1.68 -13.31
CA GLN A 279 16.55 -2.21 -12.82
C GLN A 279 16.99 -3.46 -13.58
N GLU A 280 16.09 -4.43 -13.77
CA GLU A 280 16.39 -5.65 -14.55
C GLU A 280 16.66 -5.34 -16.03
N ARG A 281 15.92 -4.40 -16.59
CA ARG A 281 16.02 -4.00 -17.99
C ARG A 281 17.36 -3.33 -18.32
N LEU A 282 17.93 -2.63 -17.34
CA LEU A 282 19.15 -1.82 -17.47
C LEU A 282 20.36 -2.42 -16.74
N LYS A 283 20.29 -3.65 -16.26
CA LYS A 283 21.36 -4.29 -15.46
C LYS A 283 22.73 -4.37 -16.20
N ASP A 284 22.70 -4.43 -17.53
CA ASP A 284 23.90 -4.50 -18.37
C ASP A 284 24.35 -3.12 -18.91
N THR A 285 23.80 -2.03 -18.34
CA THR A 285 24.18 -0.64 -18.69
C THR A 285 25.13 -0.03 -17.67
N SER A 286 25.49 1.26 -17.87
CA SER A 286 26.32 2.02 -16.92
C SER A 286 25.52 2.77 -15.86
N ILE A 287 24.19 2.65 -15.83
CA ILE A 287 23.34 3.34 -14.89
C ILE A 287 23.57 2.83 -13.47
N ILE A 288 23.75 3.74 -12.52
CA ILE A 288 23.90 3.43 -11.10
C ILE A 288 22.55 3.61 -10.40
N PHE A 289 21.95 2.52 -9.95
CA PHE A 289 20.72 2.57 -9.17
C PHE A 289 21.05 2.82 -7.69
N LYS A 290 20.45 3.86 -7.11
CA LYS A 290 20.59 4.21 -5.70
C LYS A 290 19.25 4.18 -5.00
N ASN A 291 19.20 3.48 -3.88
CA ASN A 291 18.02 3.32 -3.04
C ASN A 291 18.30 3.87 -1.63
N ASP A 292 18.83 5.08 -1.57
CA ASP A 292 19.25 5.74 -0.32
C ASP A 292 18.09 6.52 0.32
N ASN A 293 16.89 5.95 0.28
CA ASN A 293 15.69 6.60 0.78
C ASN A 293 15.58 6.48 2.31
N LEU A 294 15.20 7.57 2.98
CA LEU A 294 14.85 7.59 4.41
C LEU A 294 13.57 6.79 4.67
N SER A 295 12.63 6.89 3.74
CA SER A 295 11.42 6.07 3.65
C SER A 295 11.14 5.80 2.17
N LYS A 296 10.11 5.03 1.85
CA LYS A 296 9.73 4.83 0.44
C LYS A 296 9.26 6.10 -0.25
N GLU A 297 8.69 7.04 0.51
CA GLU A 297 8.15 8.31 0.01
C GLU A 297 9.20 9.42 -0.02
N ILE A 298 10.25 9.34 0.80
CA ILE A 298 11.22 10.41 0.98
C ILE A 298 12.62 9.89 0.71
N GLY A 299 13.28 10.45 -0.29
CA GLY A 299 14.67 10.18 -0.60
C GLY A 299 15.61 11.31 -0.15
N LYS A 300 16.88 10.96 0.06
CA LYS A 300 17.94 11.90 0.46
C LYS A 300 19.26 11.49 -0.17
N PHE A 301 20.01 12.47 -0.67
CA PHE A 301 21.37 12.27 -1.14
C PHE A 301 22.21 13.53 -0.98
N GLU A 302 23.51 13.38 -1.20
CA GLU A 302 24.47 14.46 -1.13
C GLU A 302 25.09 14.71 -2.52
N LEU A 303 25.19 15.98 -2.90
CA LEU A 303 25.84 16.44 -4.11
C LEU A 303 27.36 16.41 -3.95
N LEU A 304 28.11 16.48 -5.09
CA LEU A 304 29.58 16.52 -5.10
C LEU A 304 30.16 17.69 -4.29
N ASN A 305 29.42 18.79 -4.16
CA ASN A 305 29.81 19.96 -3.36
C ASN A 305 29.40 19.88 -1.88
N GLY A 306 28.92 18.72 -1.39
CA GLY A 306 28.52 18.50 0.00
C GLY A 306 27.13 19.02 0.36
N LYS A 307 26.38 19.61 -0.58
CA LYS A 307 25.02 20.10 -0.32
C LYS A 307 24.03 18.93 -0.33
N LYS A 308 23.11 18.90 0.65
CA LYS A 308 22.13 17.83 0.83
C LYS A 308 20.84 18.14 0.13
N VAL A 309 20.32 17.15 -0.59
CA VAL A 309 19.07 17.17 -1.34
C VAL A 309 18.12 16.17 -0.71
N MET A 310 16.88 16.58 -0.49
CA MET A 310 15.76 15.67 -0.22
C MET A 310 14.76 15.75 -1.34
N PHE A 311 14.06 14.65 -1.57
CA PHE A 311 13.06 14.58 -2.62
C PHE A 311 11.87 13.70 -2.19
N ALA A 312 10.69 14.04 -2.67
CA ALA A 312 9.47 13.28 -2.52
C ALA A 312 8.52 13.60 -3.67
N HIS A 313 7.47 12.78 -3.85
CA HIS A 313 6.44 13.12 -4.82
C HIS A 313 5.72 14.43 -4.46
N GLY A 314 5.32 14.63 -3.20
CA GLY A 314 4.73 15.88 -2.74
C GLY A 314 3.23 15.81 -2.40
N HIS A 315 2.56 14.69 -2.63
CA HIS A 315 1.11 14.52 -2.38
C HIS A 315 0.70 14.58 -0.90
N ASN A 316 1.65 14.38 0.01
CA ASN A 316 1.46 14.52 1.46
C ASN A 316 2.04 15.84 2.01
N ASP A 317 2.59 16.69 1.14
CA ASP A 317 3.36 17.86 1.55
C ASP A 317 2.63 19.17 1.28
N ASN A 318 2.70 20.10 2.23
CA ASN A 318 2.36 21.49 2.00
C ASN A 318 3.61 22.25 1.57
N THR A 319 3.61 22.79 0.34
CA THR A 319 4.78 23.46 -0.24
C THR A 319 5.32 24.65 0.56
N ASN A 320 4.55 25.20 1.50
CA ASN A 320 4.99 26.27 2.38
C ASN A 320 5.61 25.78 3.70
N LYS A 321 5.41 24.48 4.03
CA LYS A 321 5.87 23.87 5.29
C LYS A 321 6.79 22.66 5.07
N VAL A 322 6.96 22.21 3.84
CA VAL A 322 7.70 20.99 3.48
C VAL A 322 9.13 21.00 4.04
N PHE A 323 9.79 22.16 4.02
CA PHE A 323 11.15 22.30 4.52
C PHE A 323 11.27 22.00 6.02
N GLN A 324 10.28 22.43 6.85
CA GLN A 324 10.27 22.14 8.28
C GLN A 324 10.09 20.65 8.54
N ASN A 325 9.19 20.01 7.79
CA ASN A 325 8.91 18.59 7.92
C ASN A 325 10.16 17.77 7.53
N PHE A 326 10.84 18.16 6.45
CA PHE A 326 12.00 17.41 5.94
C PHE A 326 13.24 17.59 6.84
N ILE A 327 13.47 18.79 7.39
CA ILE A 327 14.52 18.99 8.39
C ILE A 327 14.20 18.15 9.65
N GLY A 328 12.95 18.14 10.10
CA GLY A 328 12.54 17.32 11.23
C GLY A 328 12.71 15.82 10.98
N ALA A 329 12.41 15.35 9.78
CA ALA A 329 12.55 13.94 9.42
C ALA A 329 14.00 13.48 9.25
N SER A 330 14.90 14.37 8.82
CA SER A 330 16.31 14.04 8.55
C SER A 330 17.26 14.33 9.72
N GLU A 331 16.82 15.13 10.68
CA GLU A 331 17.64 15.69 11.79
C GLU A 331 18.91 16.42 11.31
N GLU A 332 18.90 16.86 10.05
CA GLU A 332 20.04 17.48 9.38
C GLU A 332 19.63 18.75 8.62
N TYR A 333 20.60 19.60 8.35
CA TYR A 333 20.38 20.76 7.50
C TYR A 333 20.27 20.33 6.04
N ILE A 334 19.16 20.67 5.38
CA ILE A 334 18.87 20.39 3.99
C ILE A 334 19.03 21.68 3.17
N HIS A 335 19.65 21.60 2.00
CA HIS A 335 19.87 22.72 1.11
C HIS A 335 18.79 22.82 0.02
N TYR A 336 18.37 21.66 -0.51
CA TYR A 336 17.43 21.58 -1.62
C TYR A 336 16.37 20.53 -1.35
N VAL A 337 15.14 20.87 -1.74
CA VAL A 337 14.00 19.93 -1.75
C VAL A 337 13.42 19.88 -3.14
N LEU A 338 13.18 18.68 -3.66
CA LEU A 338 12.59 18.41 -4.98
C LEU A 338 11.20 17.79 -4.78
N LEU A 339 10.19 18.32 -5.47
CA LEU A 339 8.82 17.83 -5.44
C LEU A 339 8.23 17.70 -6.85
N GLY A 340 7.38 16.71 -7.08
CA GLY A 340 6.45 16.60 -8.20
C GLY A 340 5.03 17.00 -7.81
N HIS A 341 4.01 16.28 -8.31
CA HIS A 341 2.59 16.31 -7.92
C HIS A 341 1.81 17.58 -8.30
N TYR A 342 2.42 18.72 -8.27
CA TYR A 342 1.71 20.01 -8.41
C TYR A 342 1.48 20.43 -9.87
N HIS A 343 2.04 19.70 -10.83
CA HIS A 343 1.95 19.91 -12.28
C HIS A 343 2.38 21.31 -12.76
N THR A 344 2.84 22.16 -11.87
CA THR A 344 3.25 23.53 -12.18
C THR A 344 4.60 23.81 -11.59
N GLU A 345 5.55 24.17 -12.44
CA GLU A 345 6.90 24.54 -12.00
C GLU A 345 6.88 25.73 -11.05
N LYS A 346 7.58 25.58 -9.94
CA LYS A 346 7.79 26.67 -8.97
C LYS A 346 9.15 26.52 -8.30
N VAL A 347 9.78 27.65 -8.04
CA VAL A 347 10.98 27.73 -7.20
C VAL A 347 10.65 28.60 -6.00
N LYS A 348 10.85 28.06 -4.79
CA LYS A 348 10.60 28.78 -3.53
C LYS A 348 11.87 28.81 -2.72
N ASN A 349 12.17 29.98 -2.15
CA ASN A 349 13.30 30.15 -1.25
C ASN A 349 12.78 30.33 0.19
N PHE A 350 13.35 29.56 1.11
CA PHE A 350 13.08 29.62 2.54
C PHE A 350 14.42 29.81 3.27
N GLN A 351 14.78 31.06 3.54
CA GLN A 351 16.13 31.40 4.04
C GLN A 351 17.23 30.86 3.08
N ASN A 352 18.06 29.92 3.56
CA ASN A 352 19.12 29.30 2.77
C ASN A 352 18.72 27.95 2.13
N LEU A 353 17.46 27.54 2.27
CA LEU A 353 16.92 26.32 1.65
C LEU A 353 16.10 26.70 0.41
N ARG A 354 16.24 25.94 -0.65
CA ARG A 354 15.47 26.13 -1.89
C ARG A 354 14.63 24.89 -2.22
N VAL A 355 13.35 25.13 -2.53
CA VAL A 355 12.42 24.10 -2.97
C VAL A 355 12.18 24.25 -4.46
N PHE A 356 12.39 23.19 -5.21
CA PHE A 356 12.09 23.06 -6.62
C PHE A 356 10.87 22.16 -6.78
N ILE A 357 9.83 22.65 -7.40
CA ILE A 357 8.60 21.92 -7.70
C ILE A 357 8.59 21.71 -9.20
N ASN A 358 8.59 20.45 -9.63
CA ASN A 358 8.64 20.06 -11.03
C ASN A 358 7.31 20.36 -11.75
N GLY A 359 7.37 20.50 -13.07
CA GLY A 359 6.20 20.52 -13.93
C GLY A 359 5.66 19.13 -14.21
N SER A 360 4.69 19.04 -15.12
CA SER A 360 4.14 17.78 -15.62
C SER A 360 4.42 17.62 -17.12
N ILE A 361 4.67 16.39 -17.56
CA ILE A 361 4.74 16.08 -19.00
C ILE A 361 3.35 16.18 -19.66
N VAL A 362 2.29 15.98 -18.90
CA VAL A 362 0.91 16.08 -19.38
C VAL A 362 0.54 17.54 -19.76
N GLY A 363 0.97 18.52 -18.97
CA GLY A 363 0.49 19.90 -19.08
C GLY A 363 -0.93 20.06 -18.49
N THR A 364 -1.76 20.93 -19.08
CA THR A 364 -3.15 21.10 -18.66
C THR A 364 -3.98 19.89 -19.06
N ASP A 365 -4.56 19.20 -18.10
CA ASP A 365 -5.56 18.14 -18.27
C ASP A 365 -6.99 18.68 -18.05
N ASP A 366 -8.01 17.85 -18.27
CA ASP A 366 -9.42 18.21 -18.10
C ASP A 366 -9.74 18.66 -16.66
N TYR A 367 -9.11 18.02 -15.67
CA TYR A 367 -9.28 18.42 -14.27
C TYR A 367 -8.68 19.81 -14.02
N ALA A 368 -7.46 20.05 -14.46
CA ALA A 368 -6.81 21.36 -14.33
C ALA A 368 -7.58 22.44 -15.11
N ALA A 369 -8.03 22.15 -16.32
CA ALA A 369 -8.87 23.03 -17.13
C ALA A 369 -10.19 23.38 -16.42
N SER A 370 -10.87 22.40 -15.81
CA SER A 370 -12.10 22.63 -15.02
C SER A 370 -11.88 23.57 -13.84
N LYS A 371 -10.67 23.60 -13.28
CA LYS A 371 -10.23 24.50 -12.20
C LYS A 371 -9.59 25.79 -12.72
N ARG A 372 -9.48 25.96 -14.04
CA ARG A 372 -8.82 27.10 -14.70
C ARG A 372 -7.32 27.22 -14.36
N TYR A 373 -6.67 26.09 -14.14
CA TYR A 373 -5.23 25.99 -13.97
C TYR A 373 -4.61 25.58 -15.31
N TYR A 374 -4.09 26.54 -16.04
CA TYR A 374 -3.46 26.31 -17.33
C TYR A 374 -1.95 26.32 -17.18
N THR A 375 -1.33 25.19 -17.48
CA THR A 375 0.13 25.01 -17.42
C THR A 375 0.63 24.37 -18.70
N LYS A 376 1.78 24.82 -19.18
CA LYS A 376 2.45 24.14 -20.29
C LYS A 376 3.18 22.90 -19.79
N PRO A 377 3.26 21.84 -20.62
CA PRO A 377 4.07 20.69 -20.28
C PRO A 377 5.52 21.07 -20.14
N SER A 378 6.12 20.70 -19.01
CA SER A 378 7.52 21.03 -18.71
C SER A 378 8.12 20.11 -17.66
N GLN A 379 9.45 20.06 -17.66
CA GLN A 379 10.25 19.39 -16.63
C GLN A 379 11.49 20.22 -16.31
N MET A 380 12.02 20.09 -15.08
CA MET A 380 13.20 20.84 -14.67
C MET A 380 14.49 20.05 -14.81
N LEU A 381 15.54 20.76 -15.21
CA LEU A 381 16.92 20.35 -15.06
C LEU A 381 17.67 21.36 -14.18
N LEU A 382 18.30 20.88 -13.12
CA LEU A 382 19.13 21.69 -12.22
C LEU A 382 20.59 21.40 -12.49
N VAL A 383 21.42 22.44 -12.63
CA VAL A 383 22.87 22.31 -12.80
C VAL A 383 23.57 23.04 -11.66
N PHE A 384 24.43 22.33 -10.95
CA PHE A 384 25.18 22.80 -9.79
C PHE A 384 26.65 23.01 -10.18
N ASP A 385 27.05 24.27 -10.20
CA ASP A 385 28.43 24.66 -10.44
C ASP A 385 28.97 25.38 -9.20
N LYS A 386 29.81 24.70 -8.43
CA LYS A 386 30.32 25.17 -7.14
C LYS A 386 29.18 25.56 -6.20
N ASP A 387 29.00 26.84 -5.92
CA ASP A 387 27.95 27.37 -5.03
C ASP A 387 26.70 27.78 -5.78
N ASN A 388 26.71 27.80 -7.10
CA ASN A 388 25.60 28.22 -7.92
C ASN A 388 24.69 27.05 -8.29
N VAL A 389 23.41 27.33 -8.40
CA VAL A 389 22.40 26.44 -9.02
C VAL A 389 21.71 27.17 -10.15
N ILE A 390 21.82 26.63 -11.34
CA ILE A 390 21.08 27.06 -12.53
C ILE A 390 19.94 26.11 -12.72
N HIS A 391 18.71 26.61 -12.88
CA HIS A 391 17.57 25.80 -13.23
C HIS A 391 17.08 26.11 -14.64
N TYR A 392 16.84 25.07 -15.39
CA TYR A 392 16.24 25.11 -16.72
C TYR A 392 14.82 24.61 -16.63
N SER A 393 13.87 25.42 -17.06
CA SER A 393 12.51 24.99 -17.35
C SER A 393 12.49 24.48 -18.79
N ILE A 394 12.42 23.17 -18.96
CA ILE A 394 12.40 22.54 -20.30
C ILE A 394 10.95 22.49 -20.75
N ASN A 395 10.60 23.39 -21.66
CA ASN A 395 9.26 23.41 -22.27
C ASN A 395 9.10 22.20 -23.22
N LEU A 396 8.07 21.41 -22.99
CA LEU A 396 7.76 20.18 -23.74
C LEU A 396 6.55 20.33 -24.68
N ASP A 397 6.11 21.56 -24.90
CA ASP A 397 5.08 21.87 -25.89
C ASP A 397 5.60 21.53 -27.30
N ILE A 398 4.81 20.74 -28.08
CA ILE A 398 5.19 20.18 -29.39
C ILE A 398 4.05 20.40 -30.40
#